data_94431286cb9126c26d018a5590232080
#
_entry.id   94431286cb9126c26d018a5590232080
#
_cell.length_a   1.000
_cell.length_b   1.000
_cell.length_c   1.000
_cell.angle_alpha   90.00
_cell.angle_beta   90.00
_cell.angle_gamma   90.00
#
_symmetry.space_group_name_H-M   'P 1'
#
loop_
_entity.id
_entity.type
_entity.pdbx_description
1 polymer ?
#
loop_
_entity_poly.entity_id
_entity_poly.type
_entity_poly.pdbx_seq_one_letter_code
_entity_poly.pdbx_strand_id
1 'polypeptide(L)'
;MRGIVAAVAVLAAFIGGTTPAVAQEVPAPQPVCKNSDSRLSELSGLVSDGEHLYALNDGGTKTQVFVLGRDCKVQKVISAATDPYDPEDLARTADGTFWLSDTGDNRKRRDTVALISLTPQGKATLHRLTYPDGQHDVEALIMDRSGTPYLITKDLFGSSKVYRPTGPLASPGPTPLENVGSLQIKETSTQGGPAGSIGSMTVTGAASMADGSVVALRTYTDAYLYAVTDGDLKSALQREPVRVPLPNEKQGEALTFDPDGTLLSGGEGVGEQIRAVKGAAALAVDAAKSEGSTSGGTAGGTGQGTDFPYVQVGIAAIVVIGGFLLVGRLRKRRA
;
A
#
# COMPACT_ATOMS: atom_id res chain seq x y z
N MET A 1 8.44 84.01 -20.63
CA MET A 1 8.12 82.69 -21.21
C MET A 1 8.64 81.62 -20.34
N ARG A 2 7.79 80.92 -19.60
CA ARG A 2 8.15 79.80 -18.66
C ARG A 2 7.62 78.55 -19.31
N GLY A 3 8.55 77.65 -19.74
CA GLY A 3 8.21 76.34 -20.29
C GLY A 3 7.98 75.35 -19.16
N ILE A 4 6.82 74.66 -19.17
CA ILE A 4 6.44 73.58 -18.32
C ILE A 4 6.89 72.25 -18.97
N VAL A 5 7.83 71.55 -18.34
CA VAL A 5 8.20 70.17 -18.73
C VAL A 5 7.30 69.23 -18.00
N ALA A 6 6.44 68.50 -18.73
CA ALA A 6 5.61 67.42 -18.19
C ALA A 6 6.40 66.12 -18.21
N ALA A 7 6.67 65.53 -17.04
CA ALA A 7 7.23 64.19 -16.93
C ALA A 7 6.14 63.16 -17.02
N VAL A 8 6.20 62.29 -18.03
CA VAL A 8 5.32 61.11 -18.16
C VAL A 8 5.96 59.94 -17.44
N ALA A 9 5.35 59.51 -16.33
CA ALA A 9 5.74 58.28 -15.63
C ALA A 9 5.06 57.07 -16.29
N VAL A 10 5.86 56.21 -16.90
CA VAL A 10 5.38 54.92 -17.45
C VAL A 10 5.34 53.91 -16.33
N LEU A 11 4.15 53.53 -15.90
CA LEU A 11 3.91 52.47 -14.94
C LEU A 11 3.97 51.10 -15.67
N ALA A 12 5.08 50.36 -15.51
CA ALA A 12 5.17 48.98 -16.01
C ALA A 12 4.44 48.05 -15.04
N ALA A 13 3.25 47.59 -15.43
CA ALA A 13 2.53 46.56 -14.68
C ALA A 13 3.20 45.20 -14.97
N PHE A 14 3.91 44.65 -14.00
CA PHE A 14 4.35 43.26 -14.01
C PHE A 14 3.12 42.33 -13.79
N ILE A 15 2.59 41.79 -14.87
CA ILE A 15 1.62 40.71 -14.81
C ILE A 15 2.43 39.45 -14.50
N GLY A 16 2.52 39.10 -13.21
CA GLY A 16 3.05 37.82 -12.76
C GLY A 16 2.13 36.69 -13.23
N GLY A 17 2.42 36.11 -14.38
CA GLY A 17 1.72 34.93 -14.85
C GLY A 17 2.04 33.75 -13.92
N THR A 18 1.08 33.34 -13.12
CA THR A 18 1.13 32.02 -12.46
C THR A 18 0.96 30.97 -13.55
N THR A 19 2.05 30.32 -13.94
CA THR A 19 1.96 29.08 -14.76
C THR A 19 1.16 28.07 -13.97
N PRO A 20 0.06 27.51 -14.53
CA PRO A 20 -0.65 26.45 -13.86
C PRO A 20 0.33 25.28 -13.68
N ALA A 21 0.40 24.73 -12.45
CA ALA A 21 1.12 23.49 -12.20
C ALA A 21 0.51 22.41 -13.11
N VAL A 22 1.28 21.93 -14.06
CA VAL A 22 0.88 20.80 -14.90
C VAL A 22 0.81 19.61 -13.98
N ALA A 23 -0.39 19.08 -13.73
CA ALA A 23 -0.55 17.83 -13.00
C ALA A 23 0.25 16.77 -13.75
N GLN A 24 1.22 16.14 -13.08
CA GLN A 24 2.05 15.10 -13.68
C GLN A 24 1.14 13.92 -14.03
N GLU A 25 1.09 13.55 -15.29
CA GLU A 25 0.26 12.45 -15.78
C GLU A 25 0.83 11.11 -15.24
N VAL A 26 -0.02 10.32 -14.60
CA VAL A 26 0.36 9.00 -14.10
C VAL A 26 0.43 8.03 -15.28
N PRO A 27 1.57 7.37 -15.55
CA PRO A 27 1.69 6.42 -16.64
C PRO A 27 0.74 5.23 -16.48
N ALA A 28 0.15 4.77 -17.58
CA ALA A 28 -0.69 3.59 -17.56
C ALA A 28 0.13 2.31 -17.28
N PRO A 29 -0.40 1.34 -16.51
CA PRO A 29 0.27 0.08 -16.25
C PRO A 29 0.53 -0.71 -17.54
N GLN A 30 1.76 -1.21 -17.71
CA GLN A 30 2.18 -1.98 -18.87
C GLN A 30 2.46 -3.45 -18.47
N PRO A 31 2.04 -4.45 -19.26
CA PRO A 31 2.30 -5.85 -18.96
C PRO A 31 3.81 -6.15 -18.96
N VAL A 32 4.27 -6.90 -17.95
CA VAL A 32 5.65 -7.40 -17.83
C VAL A 32 5.71 -8.87 -18.16
N CYS A 33 4.95 -9.70 -17.44
CA CYS A 33 4.91 -11.15 -17.61
C CYS A 33 3.59 -11.70 -17.05
N LYS A 34 3.38 -13.01 -17.21
CA LYS A 34 2.19 -13.72 -16.72
C LYS A 34 2.56 -14.76 -15.69
N ASN A 35 1.89 -14.73 -14.54
CA ASN A 35 1.93 -15.82 -13.58
C ASN A 35 1.19 -17.04 -14.15
N SER A 36 1.93 -18.08 -14.53
CA SER A 36 1.36 -19.33 -15.06
C SER A 36 1.50 -20.53 -14.12
N ASP A 37 2.11 -20.34 -12.95
CA ASP A 37 2.30 -21.41 -11.96
C ASP A 37 1.06 -21.54 -11.07
N SER A 38 0.45 -22.73 -11.08
CA SER A 38 -0.77 -22.99 -10.32
C SER A 38 -0.58 -22.93 -8.78
N ARG A 39 0.67 -22.96 -8.32
CA ARG A 39 1.00 -22.79 -6.88
C ARG A 39 0.92 -21.35 -6.42
N LEU A 40 0.86 -20.41 -7.37
CA LEU A 40 0.69 -18.98 -7.15
C LEU A 40 -0.69 -18.50 -7.63
N SER A 41 -1.71 -19.36 -7.51
CA SER A 41 -3.10 -19.02 -7.90
C SER A 41 -3.72 -17.93 -7.03
N GLU A 42 -3.20 -17.75 -5.84
CA GLU A 42 -3.60 -16.76 -4.85
C GLU A 42 -2.37 -15.88 -4.53
N LEU A 43 -1.85 -15.19 -5.58
CA LEU A 43 -0.69 -14.30 -5.45
C LEU A 43 -1.08 -13.08 -4.62
N SER A 44 -0.57 -12.99 -3.40
CA SER A 44 -0.86 -11.93 -2.44
C SER A 44 0.34 -11.02 -2.19
N GLY A 45 1.52 -11.54 -1.87
CA GLY A 45 2.71 -10.74 -1.63
C GLY A 45 3.74 -10.77 -2.75
N LEU A 46 4.41 -9.65 -3.03
CA LEU A 46 5.45 -9.54 -4.04
C LEU A 46 6.61 -8.66 -3.56
N VAL A 47 7.85 -9.08 -3.88
CA VAL A 47 9.06 -8.29 -3.70
C VAL A 47 9.91 -8.36 -4.96
N SER A 48 10.62 -7.29 -5.32
CA SER A 48 11.59 -7.26 -6.41
C SER A 48 12.96 -6.81 -5.92
N ASP A 49 14.02 -7.42 -6.47
CA ASP A 49 15.39 -6.93 -6.34
C ASP A 49 15.98 -6.43 -7.67
N GLY A 50 15.11 -6.33 -8.70
CA GLY A 50 15.47 -5.92 -10.06
C GLY A 50 15.88 -7.09 -10.96
N GLU A 51 16.44 -8.15 -10.41
CA GLU A 51 16.82 -9.37 -11.14
C GLU A 51 15.74 -10.45 -11.02
N HIS A 52 15.20 -10.61 -9.81
CA HIS A 52 14.16 -11.60 -9.49
C HIS A 52 12.91 -10.94 -8.93
N LEU A 53 11.81 -11.67 -9.06
CA LEU A 53 10.59 -11.43 -8.30
C LEU A 53 10.46 -12.52 -7.23
N TYR A 54 10.07 -12.13 -6.03
CA TYR A 54 9.81 -13.03 -4.92
C TYR A 54 8.33 -12.96 -4.60
N ALA A 55 7.65 -14.08 -4.69
CA ALA A 55 6.20 -14.15 -4.59
C ALA A 55 5.75 -14.97 -3.38
N LEU A 56 4.70 -14.51 -2.73
CA LEU A 56 3.96 -15.22 -1.71
C LEU A 56 2.60 -15.61 -2.27
N ASN A 57 2.17 -16.84 -1.98
CA ASN A 57 0.79 -17.26 -2.22
C ASN A 57 0.03 -17.26 -0.90
N ASP A 58 -1.17 -16.69 -0.88
CA ASP A 58 -2.10 -16.87 0.23
C ASP A 58 -2.47 -18.36 0.36
N GLY A 59 -2.32 -18.88 1.53
CA GLY A 59 -2.60 -20.28 1.82
C GLY A 59 -1.40 -21.24 1.66
N GLY A 60 -1.69 -22.51 1.80
CA GLY A 60 -0.67 -23.56 1.88
C GLY A 60 -0.46 -24.05 3.33
N THR A 61 0.46 -25.00 3.51
CA THR A 61 0.77 -25.62 4.82
C THR A 61 2.26 -25.51 5.16
N LYS A 62 2.98 -24.66 4.43
CA LYS A 62 4.41 -24.39 4.63
C LYS A 62 4.68 -22.93 4.34
N THR A 63 5.58 -22.33 5.09
CA THR A 63 6.13 -21.03 4.75
C THR A 63 6.95 -21.16 3.48
N GLN A 64 6.55 -20.47 2.41
CA GLN A 64 7.18 -20.55 1.10
C GLN A 64 7.29 -19.18 0.45
N VAL A 65 8.45 -18.89 -0.14
CA VAL A 65 8.68 -17.76 -1.02
C VAL A 65 9.15 -18.32 -2.37
N PHE A 66 8.42 -18.01 -3.42
CA PHE A 66 8.72 -18.43 -4.79
C PHE A 66 9.66 -17.41 -5.43
N VAL A 67 10.81 -17.86 -5.90
CA VAL A 67 11.76 -17.03 -6.65
C VAL A 67 11.45 -17.17 -8.12
N LEU A 68 11.09 -16.08 -8.78
CA LEU A 68 10.74 -16.04 -10.18
C LEU A 68 11.78 -15.23 -10.98
N GLY A 69 11.99 -15.63 -12.22
CA GLY A 69 12.64 -14.76 -13.20
C GLY A 69 11.73 -13.60 -13.62
N ARG A 70 12.27 -12.66 -14.39
CA ARG A 70 11.50 -11.53 -14.97
C ARG A 70 10.45 -11.98 -15.99
N ASP A 71 10.47 -13.25 -16.41
CA ASP A 71 9.46 -13.91 -17.23
C ASP A 71 8.34 -14.58 -16.41
N CYS A 72 8.31 -14.35 -15.11
CA CYS A 72 7.39 -14.92 -14.12
C CYS A 72 7.46 -16.44 -13.95
N LYS A 73 8.50 -17.09 -14.47
CA LYS A 73 8.69 -18.52 -14.24
C LYS A 73 9.37 -18.76 -12.90
N VAL A 74 8.83 -19.68 -12.13
CA VAL A 74 9.42 -20.13 -10.87
C VAL A 74 10.75 -20.84 -11.15
N GLN A 75 11.82 -20.30 -10.59
CA GLN A 75 13.18 -20.83 -10.68
C GLN A 75 13.55 -21.63 -9.43
N LYS A 76 13.05 -21.22 -8.28
CA LYS A 76 13.35 -21.82 -6.97
C LYS A 76 12.20 -21.55 -6.01
N VAL A 77 12.07 -22.38 -4.96
CA VAL A 77 11.20 -22.12 -3.81
C VAL A 77 12.07 -22.16 -2.55
N ILE A 78 12.05 -21.09 -1.79
CA ILE A 78 12.63 -21.03 -0.44
C ILE A 78 11.52 -21.44 0.51
N SER A 79 11.74 -22.49 1.33
CA SER A 79 10.67 -23.00 2.18
C SER A 79 11.15 -23.41 3.56
N ALA A 80 10.27 -23.33 4.53
CA ALA A 80 10.43 -23.85 5.88
C ALA A 80 9.21 -24.68 6.29
N ALA A 81 9.38 -25.52 7.30
CA ALA A 81 8.32 -26.43 7.79
C ALA A 81 7.23 -25.70 8.60
N THR A 82 7.47 -24.44 9.00
CA THR A 82 6.47 -23.63 9.71
C THR A 82 5.20 -23.54 8.86
N ASP A 83 4.05 -23.93 9.43
CA ASP A 83 2.74 -23.85 8.79
C ASP A 83 2.14 -22.47 9.07
N PRO A 84 2.06 -21.56 8.08
CA PRO A 84 1.37 -20.28 8.23
C PRO A 84 -0.13 -20.55 8.28
N TYR A 85 -0.85 -19.68 8.95
CA TYR A 85 -2.31 -19.80 9.04
C TYR A 85 -3.02 -19.16 7.84
N ASP A 86 -2.66 -17.90 7.54
CA ASP A 86 -3.29 -17.05 6.52
C ASP A 86 -2.30 -15.92 6.11
N PRO A 87 -1.32 -16.23 5.22
CA PRO A 87 -0.26 -15.29 4.88
C PRO A 87 -0.72 -14.34 3.77
N GLU A 88 -0.68 -13.02 4.02
CA GLU A 88 -1.29 -12.01 3.18
C GLU A 88 -0.28 -11.17 2.39
N ASP A 89 0.86 -10.81 2.97
CA ASP A 89 1.81 -9.92 2.31
C ASP A 89 3.27 -10.32 2.56
N LEU A 90 4.17 -9.79 1.74
CA LEU A 90 5.58 -10.10 1.73
C LEU A 90 6.44 -8.84 1.70
N ALA A 91 7.33 -8.71 2.65
CA ALA A 91 8.40 -7.71 2.63
C ALA A 91 9.78 -8.37 2.66
N ARG A 92 10.83 -7.61 2.32
CA ARG A 92 12.22 -8.06 2.39
C ARG A 92 13.11 -6.96 2.96
N THR A 93 13.90 -7.31 3.96
CA THR A 93 14.88 -6.40 4.56
C THR A 93 16.22 -6.43 3.82
N ALA A 94 17.06 -5.42 4.04
CA ALA A 94 18.33 -5.23 3.33
C ALA A 94 19.32 -6.40 3.49
N ASP A 95 19.20 -7.17 4.58
CA ASP A 95 19.99 -8.40 4.82
C ASP A 95 19.48 -9.60 4.01
N GLY A 96 18.43 -9.42 3.22
CA GLY A 96 17.81 -10.44 2.38
C GLY A 96 16.77 -11.31 3.08
N THR A 97 16.47 -11.08 4.35
CA THR A 97 15.42 -11.79 5.09
C THR A 97 14.04 -11.40 4.57
N PHE A 98 13.22 -12.39 4.26
CA PHE A 98 11.82 -12.22 3.93
C PHE A 98 10.96 -12.17 5.18
N TRP A 99 9.94 -11.31 5.16
CA TRP A 99 8.95 -11.18 6.22
C TRP A 99 7.58 -11.42 5.62
N LEU A 100 6.94 -12.49 6.05
CA LEU A 100 5.59 -12.85 5.65
C LEU A 100 4.63 -12.38 6.75
N SER A 101 3.60 -11.65 6.38
CA SER A 101 2.51 -11.31 7.29
C SER A 101 1.50 -12.44 7.32
N ASP A 102 1.60 -13.33 8.31
CA ASP A 102 0.60 -14.35 8.61
C ASP A 102 -0.49 -13.72 9.49
N THR A 103 -1.27 -12.81 8.88
CA THR A 103 -2.13 -11.85 9.59
C THR A 103 -3.58 -11.83 9.10
N GLY A 104 -3.92 -12.62 8.08
CA GLY A 104 -5.28 -12.77 7.61
C GLY A 104 -6.20 -13.34 8.70
N ASP A 105 -7.37 -12.74 8.85
CA ASP A 105 -8.41 -13.16 9.78
C ASP A 105 -9.78 -12.64 9.35
N ASN A 106 -10.20 -13.01 8.17
CA ASN A 106 -11.49 -12.64 7.57
C ASN A 106 -12.69 -12.85 8.51
N ARG A 107 -12.56 -13.72 9.51
CA ARG A 107 -13.60 -14.02 10.51
C ARG A 107 -13.39 -13.33 11.85
N LYS A 108 -12.30 -12.60 12.01
CA LYS A 108 -11.91 -11.91 13.26
C LYS A 108 -11.99 -12.85 14.47
N ARG A 109 -11.21 -13.94 14.44
CA ARG A 109 -11.23 -15.02 15.47
C ARG A 109 -9.86 -15.37 16.03
N ARG A 110 -8.79 -14.79 15.46
CA ARG A 110 -7.43 -15.08 15.88
C ARG A 110 -7.05 -14.22 17.09
N ASP A 111 -6.78 -14.86 18.23
CA ASP A 111 -6.26 -14.15 19.41
C ASP A 111 -4.84 -13.61 19.19
N THR A 112 -4.10 -14.23 18.30
CA THR A 112 -2.79 -13.78 17.84
C THR A 112 -2.67 -13.96 16.33
N VAL A 113 -2.05 -12.98 15.68
CA VAL A 113 -1.52 -13.11 14.32
C VAL A 113 0.00 -13.27 14.38
N ALA A 114 0.69 -13.36 13.25
CA ALA A 114 2.13 -13.52 13.29
C ALA A 114 2.83 -12.81 12.13
N LEU A 115 4.11 -12.45 12.35
CA LEU A 115 5.09 -12.29 11.29
C LEU A 115 5.99 -13.52 11.28
N ILE A 116 6.32 -14.01 10.09
CA ILE A 116 7.26 -15.10 9.91
C ILE A 116 8.48 -14.56 9.15
N SER A 117 9.63 -14.47 9.81
CA SER A 117 10.87 -14.18 9.09
C SER A 117 11.42 -15.45 8.46
N LEU A 118 11.84 -15.38 7.19
CA LEU A 118 12.40 -16.49 6.43
C LEU A 118 13.72 -16.04 5.78
N THR A 119 14.83 -16.68 6.19
CA THR A 119 16.11 -16.39 5.57
C THR A 119 16.20 -16.99 4.16
N PRO A 120 17.09 -16.49 3.28
CA PRO A 120 17.34 -17.10 1.95
C PRO A 120 17.76 -18.59 2.00
N GLN A 121 18.25 -19.05 3.16
CA GLN A 121 18.65 -20.43 3.41
C GLN A 121 17.49 -21.31 3.89
N GLY A 122 16.27 -20.76 4.03
CA GLY A 122 15.08 -21.52 4.43
C GLY A 122 14.91 -21.69 5.94
N LYS A 123 15.55 -20.87 6.78
CA LYS A 123 15.32 -20.87 8.22
C LYS A 123 14.20 -19.88 8.55
N ALA A 124 13.09 -20.38 9.10
CA ALA A 124 11.98 -19.54 9.56
C ALA A 124 12.02 -19.30 11.06
N THR A 125 11.55 -18.12 11.47
CA THR A 125 11.30 -17.75 12.86
C THR A 125 9.92 -17.14 12.98
N LEU A 126 9.12 -17.61 13.95
CA LEU A 126 7.76 -17.16 14.20
C LEU A 126 7.74 -16.05 15.24
N HIS A 127 7.03 -14.96 14.97
CA HIS A 127 6.83 -13.83 15.87
C HIS A 127 5.33 -13.55 16.00
N ARG A 128 4.72 -14.03 17.08
CA ARG A 128 3.29 -13.76 17.33
C ARG A 128 3.08 -12.32 17.79
N LEU A 129 1.92 -11.78 17.43
CA LEU A 129 1.52 -10.42 17.72
C LEU A 129 0.09 -10.40 18.28
N THR A 130 -0.21 -9.40 19.12
CA THR A 130 -1.57 -9.17 19.65
C THR A 130 -1.99 -7.73 19.39
N TYR A 131 -3.23 -7.55 18.95
CA TYR A 131 -3.82 -6.21 18.80
C TYR A 131 -4.33 -5.71 20.15
N PRO A 132 -4.30 -4.37 20.40
CA PRO A 132 -4.79 -3.79 21.66
C PRO A 132 -6.32 -3.67 21.73
N ASP A 133 -7.02 -3.80 20.61
CA ASP A 133 -8.43 -3.44 20.45
C ASP A 133 -9.26 -4.51 19.70
N GLY A 134 -8.89 -5.77 19.88
CA GLY A 134 -9.58 -6.93 19.32
C GLY A 134 -8.95 -7.46 18.04
N GLN A 135 -9.64 -8.38 17.38
CA GLN A 135 -9.14 -9.09 16.21
C GLN A 135 -9.33 -8.23 14.95
N HIS A 136 -8.33 -8.26 14.07
CA HIS A 136 -8.33 -7.55 12.80
C HIS A 136 -7.84 -8.45 11.68
N ASP A 137 -8.43 -8.26 10.51
CA ASP A 137 -7.96 -8.78 9.25
C ASP A 137 -6.94 -7.78 8.67
N VAL A 138 -5.70 -8.23 8.45
CA VAL A 138 -4.61 -7.38 7.98
C VAL A 138 -4.01 -7.98 6.72
N GLU A 139 -3.99 -7.19 5.66
CA GLU A 139 -3.59 -7.61 4.32
C GLU A 139 -2.34 -6.88 3.80
N ALA A 140 -1.83 -5.88 4.55
CA ALA A 140 -0.72 -5.10 4.07
C ALA A 140 0.40 -4.98 5.12
N LEU A 141 1.64 -5.21 4.67
CA LEU A 141 2.86 -5.14 5.48
C LEU A 141 3.83 -4.12 4.87
N ILE A 142 4.16 -3.10 5.62
CA ILE A 142 5.26 -2.19 5.31
C ILE A 142 6.40 -2.45 6.29
N MET A 143 7.61 -2.69 5.78
CA MET A 143 8.82 -2.61 6.59
C MET A 143 9.41 -1.21 6.42
N ASP A 144 9.51 -0.46 7.52
CA ASP A 144 10.15 0.84 7.46
C ASP A 144 11.69 0.71 7.32
N ARG A 145 12.34 1.85 7.15
CA ARG A 145 13.79 1.94 6.98
C ARG A 145 14.61 1.36 8.15
N SER A 146 14.02 1.33 9.35
CA SER A 146 14.63 0.77 10.55
C SER A 146 14.41 -0.74 10.70
N GLY A 147 13.59 -1.33 9.83
CA GLY A 147 13.13 -2.72 9.95
C GLY A 147 11.94 -2.89 10.88
N THR A 148 11.24 -1.80 11.24
CA THR A 148 10.00 -1.89 12.01
C THR A 148 8.83 -2.23 11.09
N PRO A 149 8.05 -3.28 11.37
CA PRO A 149 6.88 -3.63 10.59
C PRO A 149 5.69 -2.75 10.94
N TYR A 150 4.97 -2.32 9.92
CA TYR A 150 3.66 -1.67 10.01
C TYR A 150 2.63 -2.56 9.33
N LEU A 151 1.53 -2.81 10.04
CA LEU A 151 0.44 -3.68 9.63
C LEU A 151 -0.80 -2.83 9.37
N ILE A 152 -1.39 -2.95 8.18
CA ILE A 152 -2.55 -2.14 7.78
C ILE A 152 -3.75 -3.05 7.56
N THR A 153 -4.88 -2.73 8.21
CA THR A 153 -6.08 -3.57 8.18
C THR A 153 -6.81 -3.46 6.85
N LYS A 154 -7.41 -4.58 6.45
CA LYS A 154 -8.45 -4.64 5.43
C LYS A 154 -9.74 -4.09 6.01
N ASP A 155 -10.26 -3.03 5.43
CA ASP A 155 -11.56 -2.45 5.78
C ASP A 155 -12.39 -2.21 4.53
N LEU A 156 -13.63 -2.70 4.54
CA LEU A 156 -14.52 -2.63 3.38
C LEU A 156 -15.05 -1.22 3.09
N PHE A 157 -14.92 -0.31 4.05
CA PHE A 157 -15.39 1.07 3.94
C PHE A 157 -14.25 2.09 3.93
N GLY A 158 -13.02 1.61 3.71
CA GLY A 158 -11.82 2.43 3.53
C GLY A 158 -11.20 3.01 4.80
N SER A 159 -11.69 2.63 5.99
CA SER A 159 -11.14 3.11 7.28
C SER A 159 -10.12 2.13 7.86
N SER A 160 -8.97 1.99 7.20
CA SER A 160 -7.92 1.06 7.59
C SER A 160 -7.11 1.57 8.76
N LYS A 161 -6.95 0.75 9.81
CA LYS A 161 -6.09 1.04 10.96
C LYS A 161 -4.64 0.65 10.67
N VAL A 162 -3.71 1.36 11.30
CA VAL A 162 -2.27 1.11 11.18
C VAL A 162 -1.70 0.70 12.54
N TYR A 163 -1.05 -0.45 12.59
CA TYR A 163 -0.44 -0.98 13.80
C TYR A 163 1.07 -1.17 13.62
N ARG A 164 1.81 -1.07 14.72
CA ARG A 164 3.21 -1.50 14.79
C ARG A 164 3.51 -2.16 16.13
N PRO A 165 4.59 -2.94 16.27
CA PRO A 165 5.01 -3.48 17.56
C PRO A 165 5.39 -2.38 18.55
N THR A 166 5.08 -2.58 19.83
CA THR A 166 5.46 -1.65 20.91
C THR A 166 6.95 -1.76 21.30
N GLY A 167 7.66 -2.74 20.75
CA GLY A 167 9.07 -3.00 21.00
C GLY A 167 9.63 -4.10 20.10
N PRO A 168 10.83 -4.60 20.37
CA PRO A 168 11.44 -5.67 19.58
C PRO A 168 10.55 -6.92 19.50
N LEU A 169 10.51 -7.53 18.32
CA LEU A 169 9.73 -8.75 18.10
C LEU A 169 10.28 -9.92 18.92
N ALA A 170 9.46 -10.46 19.82
CA ALA A 170 9.78 -11.68 20.55
C ALA A 170 9.52 -12.93 19.68
N SER A 171 10.25 -14.02 19.95
CA SER A 171 10.01 -15.32 19.33
C SER A 171 9.84 -16.38 20.41
N PRO A 172 8.72 -17.11 20.43
CA PRO A 172 7.56 -17.00 19.52
C PRO A 172 6.62 -15.83 19.85
N GLY A 173 6.82 -15.06 20.91
CA GLY A 173 5.96 -13.96 21.36
C GLY A 173 4.82 -14.41 22.30
N PRO A 174 3.69 -13.67 22.40
CA PRO A 174 3.33 -12.53 21.53
C PRO A 174 4.00 -11.21 21.93
N THR A 175 4.27 -10.37 20.93
CA THR A 175 4.63 -8.96 21.10
C THR A 175 3.36 -8.12 20.94
N PRO A 176 3.04 -7.21 21.88
CA PRO A 176 1.90 -6.32 21.73
C PRO A 176 2.09 -5.34 20.57
N LEU A 177 1.01 -5.05 19.87
CA LEU A 177 0.92 -3.98 18.89
C LEU A 177 0.35 -2.71 19.51
N GLU A 178 0.67 -1.55 18.96
CA GLU A 178 0.00 -0.28 19.20
C GLU A 178 -0.66 0.22 17.91
N ASN A 179 -1.83 0.84 18.05
CA ASN A 179 -2.46 1.56 16.95
C ASN A 179 -1.78 2.93 16.82
N VAL A 180 -1.19 3.21 15.67
CA VAL A 180 -0.47 4.46 15.41
C VAL A 180 -1.24 5.43 14.51
N GLY A 181 -2.45 5.05 14.09
CA GLY A 181 -3.33 5.88 13.27
C GLY A 181 -4.30 5.08 12.43
N SER A 182 -5.01 5.80 11.58
CA SER A 182 -5.91 5.22 10.58
C SER A 182 -5.77 5.98 9.27
N LEU A 183 -6.11 5.31 8.19
CA LEU A 183 -6.15 5.83 6.82
C LEU A 183 -7.59 5.86 6.36
N GLN A 184 -7.95 6.85 5.57
CA GLN A 184 -9.24 6.89 4.91
C GLN A 184 -9.04 6.82 3.40
N ILE A 185 -9.27 5.65 2.83
CA ILE A 185 -9.24 5.44 1.38
C ILE A 185 -10.63 5.79 0.82
N LYS A 186 -10.64 6.70 -0.16
CA LYS A 186 -11.87 7.13 -0.81
C LYS A 186 -12.22 6.22 -2.00
N GLU A 187 -13.51 6.06 -2.25
CA GLU A 187 -14.02 5.39 -3.45
C GLU A 187 -13.47 5.99 -4.73
N THR A 188 -13.13 5.13 -5.70
CA THR A 188 -12.71 5.52 -7.04
C THR A 188 -13.55 4.84 -8.11
N SER A 189 -13.47 5.35 -9.34
CA SER A 189 -14.13 4.77 -10.52
C SER A 189 -13.23 3.83 -11.32
N THR A 190 -12.05 3.45 -10.77
CA THR A 190 -11.12 2.54 -11.45
C THR A 190 -11.78 1.17 -11.63
N GLN A 191 -11.80 0.68 -12.87
CA GLN A 191 -12.45 -0.57 -13.21
C GLN A 191 -11.63 -1.78 -12.75
N GLY A 192 -12.28 -2.81 -12.23
CA GLY A 192 -11.65 -4.05 -11.75
C GLY A 192 -12.07 -4.37 -10.32
N GLY A 193 -11.33 -5.28 -9.70
CA GLY A 193 -11.58 -5.73 -8.34
C GLY A 193 -12.89 -6.51 -8.16
N PRO A 194 -13.05 -7.18 -7.04
CA PRO A 194 -14.33 -7.73 -6.61
C PRO A 194 -15.22 -6.62 -6.02
N ALA A 195 -16.54 -6.82 -6.03
CA ALA A 195 -17.52 -5.99 -5.32
C ALA A 195 -17.60 -4.51 -5.72
N GLY A 196 -17.23 -4.17 -6.95
CA GLY A 196 -17.37 -2.81 -7.50
C GLY A 196 -16.60 -1.77 -6.67
N SER A 197 -17.28 -0.69 -6.27
CA SER A 197 -16.65 0.43 -5.57
C SER A 197 -16.06 0.08 -4.19
N ILE A 198 -16.59 -0.94 -3.51
CA ILE A 198 -16.00 -1.44 -2.25
C ILE A 198 -14.55 -1.90 -2.48
N GLY A 199 -14.29 -2.60 -3.59
CA GLY A 199 -12.95 -3.05 -3.93
C GLY A 199 -11.94 -1.91 -4.11
N SER A 200 -12.39 -0.72 -4.53
CA SER A 200 -11.52 0.45 -4.68
C SER A 200 -11.09 1.09 -3.36
N MET A 201 -11.73 0.74 -2.24
CA MET A 201 -11.43 1.25 -0.90
C MET A 201 -10.74 0.22 -0.01
N THR A 202 -10.80 -1.06 -0.37
CA THR A 202 -10.32 -2.17 0.46
C THR A 202 -8.82 -2.36 0.28
N VAL A 203 -8.04 -2.12 1.33
CA VAL A 203 -6.58 -2.35 1.31
C VAL A 203 -6.29 -3.84 1.20
N THR A 204 -5.40 -4.23 0.27
CA THR A 204 -5.06 -5.62 -0.05
C THR A 204 -3.56 -5.90 -0.13
N GLY A 205 -2.70 -4.92 0.08
CA GLY A 205 -1.26 -5.12 0.08
C GLY A 205 -0.48 -3.84 0.18
N ALA A 206 0.83 -3.95 0.33
CA ALA A 206 1.73 -2.81 0.42
C ALA A 206 3.11 -3.07 -0.19
N ALA A 207 3.90 -2.02 -0.34
CA ALA A 207 5.28 -2.09 -0.77
C ALA A 207 6.10 -0.95 -0.18
N SER A 208 7.40 -1.18 -0.04
CA SER A 208 8.38 -0.14 0.30
C SER A 208 9.49 -0.12 -0.74
N MET A 209 9.96 1.07 -1.12
CA MET A 209 11.28 1.19 -1.75
C MET A 209 12.34 0.66 -0.80
N ALA A 210 13.38 0.03 -1.33
CA ALA A 210 14.47 -0.54 -0.51
C ALA A 210 15.19 0.49 0.36
N ASP A 211 15.23 1.76 -0.06
CA ASP A 211 15.79 2.88 0.69
C ASP A 211 14.79 3.52 1.67
N GLY A 212 13.55 3.06 1.68
CA GLY A 212 12.47 3.57 2.51
C GLY A 212 11.96 4.96 2.11
N SER A 213 12.33 5.49 0.95
CA SER A 213 11.96 6.84 0.51
C SER A 213 10.50 6.97 0.08
N VAL A 214 9.91 5.88 -0.40
CA VAL A 214 8.51 5.81 -0.83
C VAL A 214 7.92 4.50 -0.35
N VAL A 215 6.68 4.57 0.14
CA VAL A 215 5.85 3.40 0.41
C VAL A 215 4.58 3.48 -0.43
N ALA A 216 4.00 2.35 -0.71
CA ALA A 216 2.73 2.26 -1.41
C ALA A 216 1.79 1.34 -0.66
N LEU A 217 0.52 1.72 -0.60
CA LEU A 217 -0.59 0.85 -0.25
C LEU A 217 -1.38 0.57 -1.53
N ARG A 218 -1.95 -0.60 -1.63
CA ARG A 218 -2.89 -0.89 -2.71
C ARG A 218 -4.26 -1.27 -2.19
N THR A 219 -5.26 -1.00 -3.01
CA THR A 219 -6.58 -1.62 -2.96
C THR A 219 -6.68 -2.62 -4.11
N TYR A 220 -7.83 -3.29 -4.28
CA TYR A 220 -8.00 -4.16 -5.44
C TYR A 220 -7.80 -3.45 -6.78
N THR A 221 -7.98 -2.13 -6.86
CA THR A 221 -8.00 -1.37 -8.13
C THR A 221 -7.01 -0.22 -8.24
N ASP A 222 -6.42 0.22 -7.14
CA ASP A 222 -5.56 1.41 -7.13
C ASP A 222 -4.35 1.21 -6.21
N ALA A 223 -3.25 1.92 -6.48
CA ALA A 223 -2.15 2.09 -5.54
C ALA A 223 -2.08 3.55 -5.06
N TYR A 224 -1.66 3.74 -3.81
CA TYR A 224 -1.54 5.02 -3.13
C TYR A 224 -0.11 5.17 -2.62
N LEU A 225 0.65 6.09 -3.21
CA LEU A 225 2.07 6.27 -2.98
C LEU A 225 2.32 7.44 -2.03
N TYR A 226 3.12 7.19 -1.01
CA TYR A 226 3.49 8.16 0.03
C TYR A 226 5.00 8.37 0.05
N ALA A 227 5.47 9.60 -0.14
CA ALA A 227 6.88 9.93 0.06
C ALA A 227 7.21 10.01 1.56
N VAL A 228 8.28 9.32 1.97
CA VAL A 228 8.77 9.32 3.35
C VAL A 228 10.01 10.22 3.42
N THR A 229 9.80 11.53 3.56
CA THR A 229 10.85 12.54 3.40
C THR A 229 11.78 12.68 4.61
N ASP A 230 11.30 12.33 5.78
CA ASP A 230 11.97 12.49 7.08
C ASP A 230 12.23 11.16 7.80
N GLY A 231 11.90 10.04 7.15
CA GLY A 231 11.98 8.70 7.74
C GLY A 231 10.82 8.36 8.69
N ASP A 232 9.88 9.29 8.91
CA ASP A 232 8.68 9.06 9.72
C ASP A 232 7.53 8.54 8.85
N LEU A 233 7.40 7.21 8.80
CA LEU A 233 6.35 6.55 8.04
C LEU A 233 4.94 6.92 8.57
N LYS A 234 4.77 7.08 9.88
CA LYS A 234 3.49 7.46 10.47
C LYS A 234 3.03 8.81 9.93
N SER A 235 3.90 9.81 9.94
CA SER A 235 3.60 11.14 9.38
C SER A 235 3.42 11.10 7.86
N ALA A 236 4.18 10.27 7.15
CA ALA A 236 4.02 10.09 5.71
C ALA A 236 2.62 9.58 5.35
N LEU A 237 2.12 8.57 6.07
CA LEU A 237 0.80 7.98 5.84
C LEU A 237 -0.38 8.92 6.16
N GLN A 238 -0.15 10.05 6.81
CA GLN A 238 -1.18 11.08 7.08
C GLN A 238 -1.24 12.17 5.99
N ARG A 239 -0.29 12.18 5.04
CA ARG A 239 -0.28 13.10 3.91
C ARG A 239 -1.18 12.60 2.77
N GLU A 240 -1.56 13.49 1.86
CA GLU A 240 -2.29 13.10 0.65
C GLU A 240 -1.36 12.24 -0.24
N PRO A 241 -1.76 11.03 -0.63
CA PRO A 241 -0.96 10.17 -1.49
C PRO A 241 -1.09 10.53 -2.96
N VAL A 242 -0.11 10.16 -3.75
CA VAL A 242 -0.27 10.08 -5.20
C VAL A 242 -0.99 8.78 -5.54
N ARG A 243 -2.18 8.89 -6.14
CA ARG A 243 -2.96 7.74 -6.59
C ARG A 243 -2.51 7.27 -7.98
N VAL A 244 -2.28 5.97 -8.10
CA VAL A 244 -1.95 5.28 -9.36
C VAL A 244 -3.07 4.27 -9.67
N PRO A 245 -3.92 4.52 -10.68
CA PRO A 245 -4.93 3.55 -11.09
C PRO A 245 -4.31 2.28 -11.67
N LEU A 246 -4.84 1.12 -11.24
CA LEU A 246 -4.45 -0.23 -11.70
C LEU A 246 -5.67 -0.95 -12.31
N PRO A 247 -6.23 -0.44 -13.42
CA PRO A 247 -7.52 -0.90 -13.93
C PRO A 247 -7.45 -2.35 -14.44
N ASN A 248 -8.61 -3.02 -14.36
CA ASN A 248 -8.85 -4.35 -14.93
C ASN A 248 -8.07 -5.50 -14.26
N GLU A 249 -7.55 -5.32 -13.04
CA GLU A 249 -7.13 -6.44 -12.20
C GLU A 249 -8.38 -7.03 -11.52
N LYS A 250 -8.52 -8.35 -11.56
CA LYS A 250 -9.72 -9.02 -11.01
C LYS A 250 -9.70 -9.04 -9.49
N GLN A 251 -8.54 -9.39 -8.93
CA GLN A 251 -8.22 -9.38 -7.50
C GLN A 251 -6.77 -8.91 -7.37
N GLY A 252 -6.58 -7.60 -7.41
CA GLY A 252 -5.27 -7.01 -7.27
C GLY A 252 -4.82 -7.04 -5.81
N GLU A 253 -3.72 -7.74 -5.48
CA GLU A 253 -3.21 -7.89 -4.11
C GLU A 253 -1.71 -7.61 -4.02
N ALA A 254 -0.91 -8.23 -4.86
CA ALA A 254 0.54 -8.10 -4.81
C ALA A 254 1.03 -6.75 -5.34
N LEU A 255 1.94 -6.12 -4.60
CA LEU A 255 2.57 -4.86 -4.98
C LEU A 255 4.06 -4.88 -4.63
N THR A 256 4.91 -4.26 -5.45
CA THR A 256 6.32 -4.04 -5.12
C THR A 256 6.92 -2.90 -5.95
N PHE A 257 8.09 -2.42 -5.54
CA PHE A 257 8.92 -1.55 -6.36
C PHE A 257 10.13 -2.30 -6.91
N ASP A 258 10.45 -2.08 -8.18
CA ASP A 258 11.81 -2.34 -8.68
C ASP A 258 12.77 -1.29 -8.12
N PRO A 259 14.10 -1.56 -8.08
CA PRO A 259 15.09 -0.63 -7.54
C PRO A 259 15.13 0.75 -8.23
N ASP A 260 14.65 0.83 -9.48
CA ASP A 260 14.56 2.09 -10.25
C ASP A 260 13.29 2.92 -9.93
N GLY A 261 12.46 2.46 -8.98
CA GLY A 261 11.21 3.11 -8.60
C GLY A 261 10.02 2.80 -9.51
N THR A 262 10.14 1.82 -10.40
CA THR A 262 9.00 1.28 -11.15
C THR A 262 8.11 0.47 -10.20
N LEU A 263 6.82 0.79 -10.15
CA LEU A 263 5.84 0.03 -9.38
C LEU A 263 5.40 -1.19 -10.18
N LEU A 264 5.47 -2.36 -9.56
CA LEU A 264 4.94 -3.60 -10.11
C LEU A 264 3.67 -4.01 -9.36
N SER A 265 2.65 -4.42 -10.08
CA SER A 265 1.39 -4.91 -9.51
C SER A 265 1.02 -6.27 -10.09
N GLY A 266 0.46 -7.13 -9.26
CA GLY A 266 -0.09 -8.42 -9.63
C GLY A 266 -1.35 -8.72 -8.84
N GLY A 267 -2.08 -9.72 -9.26
CA GLY A 267 -3.28 -10.16 -8.57
C GLY A 267 -3.44 -11.67 -8.64
N GLU A 268 -4.44 -12.15 -7.93
CA GLU A 268 -4.79 -13.56 -7.92
C GLU A 268 -5.24 -14.06 -9.30
N GLY A 269 -4.93 -15.31 -9.54
CA GLY A 269 -5.35 -16.06 -10.72
C GLY A 269 -4.17 -16.59 -11.55
N VAL A 270 -4.29 -17.84 -11.99
CA VAL A 270 -3.35 -18.40 -12.95
C VAL A 270 -3.57 -17.73 -14.31
N GLY A 271 -2.49 -17.19 -14.88
CA GLY A 271 -2.54 -16.45 -16.15
C GLY A 271 -2.72 -14.94 -15.97
N GLU A 272 -2.90 -14.45 -14.74
CA GLU A 272 -2.92 -13.00 -14.47
C GLU A 272 -1.54 -12.38 -14.72
N GLN A 273 -1.57 -11.11 -15.12
CA GLN A 273 -0.37 -10.36 -15.49
C GLN A 273 0.25 -9.66 -14.29
N ILE A 274 1.57 -9.70 -14.19
CA ILE A 274 2.32 -8.69 -13.47
C ILE A 274 2.51 -7.51 -14.43
N ARG A 275 2.18 -6.30 -13.96
CA ARG A 275 2.20 -5.06 -14.73
C ARG A 275 3.10 -4.04 -14.05
N ALA A 276 3.66 -3.12 -14.82
CA ALA A 276 4.60 -2.09 -14.37
C ALA A 276 4.08 -0.68 -14.65
N VAL A 277 4.25 0.22 -13.66
CA VAL A 277 4.08 1.67 -13.80
C VAL A 277 5.45 2.31 -13.60
N LYS A 278 6.08 2.70 -14.71
CA LYS A 278 7.43 3.30 -14.69
C LYS A 278 7.42 4.67 -14.04
N GLY A 279 8.45 4.96 -13.24
CA GLY A 279 8.62 6.26 -12.60
C GLY A 279 7.62 6.53 -11.46
N ALA A 280 6.87 5.53 -11.01
CA ALA A 280 5.83 5.72 -10.00
C ALA A 280 6.37 6.31 -8.68
N ALA A 281 7.52 5.84 -8.19
CA ALA A 281 8.12 6.39 -6.97
C ALA A 281 8.48 7.88 -7.12
N ALA A 282 8.95 8.31 -8.30
CA ALA A 282 9.29 9.71 -8.56
C ALA A 282 8.06 10.62 -8.46
N LEU A 283 6.87 10.16 -8.88
CA LEU A 283 5.63 10.93 -8.74
C LEU A 283 5.35 11.34 -7.29
N ALA A 284 5.52 10.41 -6.35
CA ALA A 284 5.31 10.70 -4.92
C ALA A 284 6.35 11.69 -4.37
N VAL A 285 7.62 11.50 -4.75
CA VAL A 285 8.70 12.41 -4.32
C VAL A 285 8.51 13.82 -4.84
N ASP A 286 8.11 13.98 -6.11
CA ASP A 286 7.91 15.28 -6.74
C ASP A 286 6.65 15.99 -6.21
N ALA A 287 5.57 15.27 -5.93
CA ALA A 287 4.40 15.80 -5.25
C ALA A 287 4.76 16.38 -3.86
N ALA A 288 5.51 15.62 -3.05
CA ALA A 288 5.93 16.09 -1.73
C ALA A 288 6.84 17.32 -1.76
N LYS A 289 7.71 17.45 -2.78
CA LYS A 289 8.53 18.66 -2.97
C LYS A 289 7.69 19.89 -3.33
N SER A 290 6.66 19.73 -4.17
CA SER A 290 5.78 20.81 -4.55
C SER A 290 4.93 21.35 -3.40
N GLU A 291 4.47 20.48 -2.49
CA GLU A 291 3.76 20.86 -1.26
C GLU A 291 4.67 21.68 -0.31
N GLY A 292 5.93 21.25 -0.14
CA GLY A 292 6.92 21.95 0.70
C GLY A 292 7.27 23.34 0.20
N SER A 293 7.23 23.59 -1.12
CA SER A 293 7.52 24.91 -1.71
C SER A 293 6.38 25.91 -1.59
N THR A 294 5.13 25.45 -1.49
CA THR A 294 3.95 26.33 -1.33
C THR A 294 3.71 26.77 0.13
N SER A 295 4.21 26.04 1.11
CA SER A 295 4.07 26.39 2.54
C SER A 295 5.03 27.48 3.04
N GLY A 296 6.03 27.89 2.25
CA GLY A 296 7.03 28.91 2.58
C GLY A 296 6.63 30.36 2.29
N GLY A 297 5.46 30.66 1.75
CA GLY A 297 5.00 31.99 1.37
C GLY A 297 3.61 32.30 1.87
N THR A 298 3.49 32.89 3.04
CA THR A 298 2.58 33.94 3.49
C THR A 298 2.15 33.76 4.96
N ALA A 299 2.86 34.39 5.86
CA ALA A 299 2.29 34.86 7.11
C ALA A 299 1.62 36.22 6.83
N GLY A 300 0.29 36.33 7.00
CA GLY A 300 -0.39 37.62 7.02
C GLY A 300 -1.70 37.63 6.23
N GLY A 301 -2.80 37.27 6.88
CA GLY A 301 -4.14 37.47 6.35
C GLY A 301 -5.21 37.03 7.36
N THR A 302 -5.66 37.97 8.21
CA THR A 302 -6.87 37.84 9.03
C THR A 302 -8.08 37.67 8.12
N GLY A 303 -8.73 36.51 8.12
CA GLY A 303 -9.94 36.22 7.37
C GLY A 303 -11.01 35.63 8.26
N GLN A 304 -12.13 36.33 8.35
CA GLN A 304 -13.37 36.04 9.07
C GLN A 304 -13.91 34.64 8.77
N GLY A 305 -14.42 34.00 9.82
CA GLY A 305 -15.19 32.76 9.73
C GLY A 305 -16.52 32.97 9.00
N THR A 306 -16.83 32.06 8.11
CA THR A 306 -18.18 31.86 7.59
C THR A 306 -18.67 30.50 8.03
N ASP A 307 -19.61 30.47 8.95
CA ASP A 307 -20.36 29.30 9.39
C ASP A 307 -21.21 28.76 8.23
N PHE A 308 -21.01 27.50 7.86
CA PHE A 308 -21.94 26.77 7.00
C PHE A 308 -22.87 25.89 7.85
N PRO A 309 -24.20 25.92 7.60
CA PRO A 309 -25.13 25.12 8.37
C PRO A 309 -25.03 23.63 8.00
N TYR A 310 -24.92 22.77 9.00
CA TYR A 310 -25.03 21.32 8.88
C TYR A 310 -26.43 20.92 8.44
N VAL A 311 -26.58 20.36 7.26
CA VAL A 311 -27.81 19.63 6.86
C VAL A 311 -27.66 18.20 7.34
N GLN A 312 -28.44 17.83 8.33
CA GLN A 312 -28.59 16.42 8.75
C GLN A 312 -29.42 15.68 7.69
N VAL A 313 -28.78 14.86 6.89
CA VAL A 313 -29.44 13.87 6.03
C VAL A 313 -29.52 12.57 6.81
N GLY A 314 -30.75 12.19 7.17
CA GLY A 314 -31.04 10.90 7.81
C GLY A 314 -30.75 9.74 6.86
N ILE A 315 -29.83 8.86 7.25
CA ILE A 315 -29.53 7.62 6.52
C ILE A 315 -30.52 6.57 6.97
N ALA A 316 -31.43 6.21 6.07
CA ALA A 316 -32.22 4.98 6.20
C ALA A 316 -31.28 3.80 5.87
N ALA A 317 -30.98 2.99 6.86
CA ALA A 317 -30.20 1.77 6.70
C ALA A 317 -31.03 0.74 5.92
N ILE A 318 -30.69 0.53 4.66
CA ILE A 318 -31.11 -0.67 3.91
C ILE A 318 -30.01 -1.71 4.13
N VAL A 319 -30.30 -2.66 5.00
CA VAL A 319 -29.48 -3.86 5.16
C VAL A 319 -29.71 -4.75 3.94
N VAL A 320 -28.85 -4.64 2.95
CA VAL A 320 -28.70 -5.65 1.91
C VAL A 320 -27.67 -6.65 2.40
N ILE A 321 -28.15 -7.73 3.03
CA ILE A 321 -27.34 -8.93 3.25
C ILE A 321 -27.21 -9.64 1.90
N GLY A 322 -26.30 -9.15 1.07
CA GLY A 322 -25.80 -9.85 -0.10
C GLY A 322 -24.68 -10.77 0.35
N GLY A 323 -24.94 -12.08 0.38
CA GLY A 323 -23.93 -13.06 0.79
C GLY A 323 -22.69 -12.97 -0.07
N PHE A 324 -21.60 -12.51 0.49
CA PHE A 324 -20.26 -12.72 0.00
C PHE A 324 -19.92 -14.20 0.17
N LEU A 325 -20.27 -15.01 -0.82
CA LEU A 325 -19.58 -16.25 -1.09
C LEU A 325 -18.26 -15.89 -1.80
N LEU A 326 -17.36 -15.23 -1.07
CA LEU A 326 -15.96 -15.40 -1.34
C LEU A 326 -15.71 -16.90 -1.26
N VAL A 327 -15.18 -17.47 -2.32
CA VAL A 327 -14.77 -18.85 -2.40
C VAL A 327 -13.56 -19.03 -1.47
N GLY A 328 -13.79 -18.88 -0.18
CA GLY A 328 -12.91 -19.42 0.84
C GLY A 328 -13.00 -20.92 0.70
N ARG A 329 -12.04 -21.53 0.01
CA ARG A 329 -11.89 -22.98 0.02
C ARG A 329 -11.78 -23.40 1.48
N LEU A 330 -12.85 -24.03 1.95
CA LEU A 330 -12.85 -24.72 3.23
C LEU A 330 -11.63 -25.63 3.28
N ARG A 331 -10.57 -25.22 4.00
CA ARG A 331 -9.54 -26.15 4.43
C ARG A 331 -10.24 -27.29 5.17
N LYS A 332 -10.50 -28.41 4.52
CA LYS A 332 -10.78 -29.65 5.19
C LYS A 332 -9.50 -30.04 5.94
N ARG A 333 -9.37 -29.61 7.19
CA ARG A 333 -8.47 -30.28 8.13
C ARG A 333 -8.98 -31.71 8.26
N ARG A 334 -8.23 -32.67 7.76
CA ARG A 334 -8.41 -34.06 8.14
C ARG A 334 -8.05 -34.14 9.63
N ALA A 335 -9.00 -34.59 10.42
CA ALA A 335 -8.80 -35.02 11.79
C ALA A 335 -7.78 -36.16 11.83
#